data_e2c4d259d2c4aad8caf40f98c707ff78
#
_entry.id   e2c4d259d2c4aad8caf40f98c707ff78
#
_cell.length_a   1.000
_cell.length_b   1.000
_cell.length_c   1.000
_cell.angle_alpha   90.00
_cell.angle_beta   90.00
_cell.angle_gamma   90.00
#
_symmetry.space_group_name_H-M   'P 1'
#
loop_
_entity.id
_entity.type
_entity.pdbx_description
1 polymer ?
#
loop_
_entity_poly.entity_id
_entity_poly.type
_entity_poly.pdbx_seq_one_letter_code
_entity_poly.pdbx_strand_id
1 'polypeptide(L)'
;MPTETEQLGTHLKIDFASSKQSTLGVEWELALVNGQTGELASVANEVLRGVSAKHPELNEDDEHPHIKQELLLNTVELVTGICETAAEAKEDLNRSVAAVREITDPMGVELFCAGSPPFSPP
;
A
#
# COMPACT_ATOMS: atom_id res chain seq x y z
N MET A 1 -4.62 25.61 -24.58
CA MET A 1 -5.35 26.45 -23.65
C MET A 1 -6.18 25.60 -22.74
N PRO A 2 -6.08 25.81 -21.48
CA PRO A 2 -6.87 25.00 -20.55
C PRO A 2 -8.35 25.35 -20.65
N THR A 3 -9.17 24.32 -20.61
CA THR A 3 -10.60 24.42 -20.42
C THR A 3 -10.87 24.81 -18.99
N GLU A 4 -12.13 24.99 -18.65
CA GLU A 4 -12.51 25.23 -17.27
C GLU A 4 -12.03 24.11 -16.35
N THR A 5 -12.19 22.88 -16.80
CA THR A 5 -11.70 21.72 -16.04
C THR A 5 -10.20 21.74 -15.96
N GLU A 6 -9.55 22.11 -17.03
CA GLU A 6 -8.11 22.23 -17.03
C GLU A 6 -7.63 23.38 -16.16
N GLN A 7 -8.43 24.40 -16.02
CA GLN A 7 -8.10 25.49 -15.11
C GLN A 7 -8.18 25.04 -13.67
N LEU A 8 -9.20 24.26 -13.32
CA LEU A 8 -9.23 23.64 -12.03
C LEU A 8 -8.04 22.72 -11.87
N GLY A 9 -7.80 21.92 -12.88
CA GLY A 9 -6.65 21.06 -12.91
C GLY A 9 -5.36 21.85 -12.92
N THR A 10 -5.36 23.04 -13.50
CA THR A 10 -4.18 23.88 -13.52
C THR A 10 -3.78 24.35 -12.14
N HIS A 11 -4.73 24.70 -11.31
CA HIS A 11 -4.42 25.04 -9.93
C HIS A 11 -3.80 23.87 -9.20
N LEU A 12 -4.34 22.67 -9.40
CA LEU A 12 -3.77 21.48 -8.82
C LEU A 12 -2.43 21.11 -9.45
N LYS A 13 -2.26 21.41 -10.72
CA LYS A 13 -1.06 21.06 -11.46
C LYS A 13 0.12 21.99 -11.22
N ILE A 14 -0.05 23.04 -10.48
CA ILE A 14 1.06 23.94 -10.20
C ILE A 14 2.27 23.16 -9.70
N ASP A 15 2.02 22.18 -8.84
CA ASP A 15 3.08 21.37 -8.31
C ASP A 15 3.75 20.50 -9.38
N PHE A 16 2.95 20.04 -10.33
CA PHE A 16 3.49 19.25 -11.44
C PHE A 16 4.30 20.13 -12.39
N ALA A 17 3.91 21.37 -12.55
CA ALA A 17 4.61 22.28 -13.44
C ALA A 17 6.04 22.54 -13.00
N SER A 18 6.36 22.34 -11.73
CA SER A 18 7.72 22.49 -11.24
C SER A 18 8.60 21.31 -11.60
N SER A 19 8.01 20.22 -12.06
CA SER A 19 8.70 18.98 -12.39
C SER A 19 8.81 18.84 -13.89
N LYS A 20 9.96 18.45 -14.40
CA LYS A 20 10.13 18.24 -15.85
C LYS A 20 9.42 16.99 -16.32
N GLN A 21 9.19 16.06 -15.40
CA GLN A 21 8.64 14.77 -15.67
C GLN A 21 7.65 14.47 -14.57
N SER A 22 6.48 14.00 -14.92
CA SER A 22 5.49 13.59 -13.92
C SER A 22 5.92 12.27 -13.31
N THR A 23 5.86 12.20 -12.00
CA THR A 23 6.11 10.97 -11.27
C THR A 23 4.91 10.71 -10.37
N LEU A 24 4.80 9.48 -9.90
CA LEU A 24 3.74 9.12 -8.98
C LEU A 24 4.26 8.16 -7.92
N GLY A 25 3.65 8.23 -6.78
CA GLY A 25 3.80 7.25 -5.71
C GLY A 25 2.40 6.83 -5.27
N VAL A 26 2.24 5.57 -4.89
CA VAL A 26 0.96 5.03 -4.48
C VAL A 26 1.09 4.48 -3.07
N GLU A 27 0.11 4.78 -2.25
CA GLU A 27 -0.05 4.19 -0.93
C GLU A 27 -1.32 3.35 -0.96
N TRP A 28 -1.23 2.13 -0.45
CA TRP A 28 -2.35 1.22 -0.47
C TRP A 28 -2.50 0.57 0.90
N GLU A 29 -3.58 0.91 1.56
CA GLU A 29 -3.88 0.36 2.88
C GLU A 29 -4.68 -0.92 2.73
N LEU A 30 -4.21 -1.98 3.37
CA LEU A 30 -4.84 -3.29 3.32
C LEU A 30 -5.19 -3.75 4.73
N ALA A 31 -6.43 -4.20 4.88
CA ALA A 31 -6.88 -4.82 6.12
C ALA A 31 -6.46 -6.29 6.13
N LEU A 32 -6.09 -6.76 7.30
CA LEU A 32 -5.79 -8.17 7.55
C LEU A 32 -7.03 -8.81 8.15
N VAL A 33 -7.55 -9.82 7.48
CA VAL A 33 -8.79 -10.46 7.93
C VAL A 33 -8.60 -11.96 8.04
N ASN A 34 -9.30 -12.56 8.99
CA ASN A 34 -9.35 -14.00 9.13
C ASN A 34 -10.10 -14.56 7.91
N GLY A 35 -9.45 -15.45 7.17
CA GLY A 35 -10.02 -16.00 5.94
C GLY A 35 -11.26 -16.84 6.14
N GLN A 36 -11.51 -17.33 7.35
CA GLN A 36 -12.70 -18.13 7.64
C GLN A 36 -13.85 -17.30 8.16
N THR A 37 -13.56 -16.31 9.01
CA THR A 37 -14.62 -15.53 9.66
C THR A 37 -14.86 -14.17 9.02
N GLY A 38 -13.89 -13.63 8.28
CA GLY A 38 -13.96 -12.29 7.73
C GLY A 38 -13.70 -11.19 8.76
N GLU A 39 -13.39 -11.55 10.00
CA GLU A 39 -13.10 -10.57 11.03
C GLU A 39 -11.67 -10.06 10.91
N LEU A 40 -11.44 -8.83 11.39
CA LEU A 40 -10.11 -8.25 11.41
C LEU A 40 -9.16 -9.09 12.26
N ALA A 41 -7.95 -9.27 11.76
CA ALA A 41 -6.90 -10.01 12.45
C ALA A 41 -5.78 -9.05 12.84
N SER A 42 -5.52 -8.93 14.12
CA SER A 42 -4.52 -8.00 14.67
C SER A 42 -3.13 -8.63 14.64
N VAL A 43 -2.63 -8.90 13.45
CA VAL A 43 -1.37 -9.63 13.24
C VAL A 43 -0.35 -8.83 12.41
N ALA A 44 -0.52 -7.52 12.31
CA ALA A 44 0.37 -6.70 11.50
C ALA A 44 1.84 -6.84 11.93
N ASN A 45 2.11 -6.90 13.23
CA ASN A 45 3.49 -7.03 13.71
C ASN A 45 4.13 -8.33 13.24
N GLU A 46 3.40 -9.42 13.30
CA GLU A 46 3.90 -10.73 12.86
C GLU A 46 4.14 -10.73 11.35
N VAL A 47 3.22 -10.11 10.61
CA VAL A 47 3.35 -10.00 9.16
C VAL A 47 4.59 -9.20 8.80
N LEU A 48 4.79 -8.05 9.42
CA LEU A 48 5.94 -7.21 9.14
C LEU A 48 7.26 -7.89 9.50
N ARG A 49 7.31 -8.59 10.62
CA ARG A 49 8.50 -9.35 10.98
C ARG A 49 8.81 -10.45 9.98
N GLY A 50 7.77 -11.14 9.54
CA GLY A 50 7.94 -12.20 8.54
C GLY A 50 8.44 -11.66 7.21
N VAL A 51 7.89 -10.55 6.76
CA VAL A 51 8.33 -9.91 5.53
C VAL A 51 9.78 -9.44 5.65
N SER A 52 10.13 -8.80 6.75
CA SER A 52 11.49 -8.31 6.97
C SER A 52 12.51 -9.44 6.99
N ALA A 53 12.13 -10.60 7.50
CA ALA A 53 13.01 -11.76 7.52
C ALA A 53 13.24 -12.35 6.14
N LYS A 54 12.20 -12.40 5.29
CA LYS A 54 12.29 -12.99 3.96
C LYS A 54 12.68 -12.00 2.87
N HIS A 55 12.29 -10.74 3.02
CA HIS A 55 12.46 -9.72 2.00
C HIS A 55 12.98 -8.42 2.62
N PRO A 56 14.19 -8.45 3.20
CA PRO A 56 14.73 -7.24 3.85
C PRO A 56 14.89 -6.08 2.89
N GLU A 57 15.02 -6.34 1.59
CA GLU A 57 15.19 -5.31 0.57
C GLU A 57 13.98 -4.38 0.46
N LEU A 58 12.80 -4.85 0.86
CA LEU A 58 11.60 -4.02 0.78
C LEU A 58 11.59 -2.89 1.82
N ASN A 59 12.34 -3.03 2.88
CA ASN A 59 12.40 -2.03 3.95
C ASN A 59 13.83 -1.63 4.29
N GLU A 60 14.75 -1.72 3.32
CA GLU A 60 16.13 -1.31 3.50
C GLU A 60 16.26 0.16 3.84
N ASP A 61 15.41 0.98 3.23
CA ASP A 61 15.40 2.41 3.52
C ASP A 61 14.40 2.65 4.64
N ASP A 62 14.92 2.89 5.84
CA ASP A 62 14.09 3.12 7.02
C ASP A 62 13.20 4.36 6.89
N GLU A 63 13.61 5.32 6.06
CA GLU A 63 12.81 6.52 5.84
C GLU A 63 11.69 6.28 4.84
N HIS A 64 11.87 5.33 3.92
CA HIS A 64 10.91 5.07 2.85
C HIS A 64 10.64 3.57 2.70
N PRO A 65 10.11 2.91 3.74
CA PRO A 65 9.82 1.49 3.64
C PRO A 65 8.67 1.23 2.65
N HIS A 66 8.74 0.10 1.96
CA HIS A 66 7.67 -0.32 1.05
C HIS A 66 6.47 -0.90 1.79
N ILE A 67 6.68 -1.43 2.98
CA ILE A 67 5.60 -2.02 3.77
C ILE A 67 5.68 -1.44 5.17
N LYS A 68 4.61 -0.78 5.59
CA LYS A 68 4.56 -0.09 6.88
C LYS A 68 3.44 -0.62 7.74
N GLN A 69 3.66 -0.53 9.04
CA GLN A 69 2.60 -0.72 10.01
C GLN A 69 1.77 0.55 10.07
N GLU A 70 0.45 0.38 10.03
CA GLU A 70 -0.47 1.45 10.29
C GLU A 70 -0.73 1.59 11.79
N LEU A 71 -1.50 2.61 12.14
CA LEU A 71 -1.87 2.86 13.54
C LEU A 71 -2.55 1.64 14.16
N LEU A 72 -3.37 0.94 13.37
CA LEU A 72 -4.09 -0.24 13.83
C LEU A 72 -3.30 -1.50 13.50
N LEU A 73 -3.30 -2.46 14.42
CA LEU A 73 -2.57 -3.71 14.26
C LEU A 73 -3.22 -4.68 13.26
N ASN A 74 -4.36 -4.30 12.70
CA ASN A 74 -5.07 -5.12 11.73
C ASN A 74 -4.94 -4.59 10.31
N THR A 75 -4.03 -3.65 10.07
CA THR A 75 -3.79 -3.12 8.72
C THR A 75 -2.31 -3.00 8.45
N VAL A 76 -1.96 -3.11 7.18
CA VAL A 76 -0.61 -2.79 6.69
C VAL A 76 -0.75 -1.83 5.53
N GLU A 77 0.22 -0.98 5.36
CA GLU A 77 0.26 -0.03 4.26
C GLU A 77 1.38 -0.42 3.30
N LEU A 78 1.06 -0.50 2.02
CA LEU A 78 2.04 -0.73 0.97
C LEU A 78 2.32 0.60 0.29
N VAL A 79 3.59 0.89 0.10
CA VAL A 79 4.02 2.16 -0.49
C VAL A 79 4.94 1.86 -1.66
N THR A 80 4.68 2.47 -2.80
CA THR A 80 5.60 2.33 -3.93
C THR A 80 6.76 3.30 -3.77
N GLY A 81 7.85 3.02 -4.49
CA GLY A 81 8.85 4.02 -4.76
C GLY A 81 8.29 5.08 -5.71
N ILE A 82 9.15 5.99 -6.13
CA ILE A 82 8.79 6.98 -7.12
C ILE A 82 8.76 6.29 -8.48
N CYS A 83 7.61 6.32 -9.13
CA CYS A 83 7.38 5.66 -10.40
C CYS A 83 7.09 6.68 -11.49
N GLU A 84 7.48 6.37 -12.72
CA GLU A 84 7.20 7.24 -13.86
C GLU A 84 5.90 6.88 -14.54
N THR A 85 5.45 5.65 -14.38
CA THR A 85 4.22 5.16 -15.01
C THR A 85 3.35 4.40 -14.02
N ALA A 86 2.07 4.31 -14.34
CA ALA A 86 1.14 3.50 -13.58
C ALA A 86 1.51 2.01 -13.62
N ALA A 87 2.09 1.56 -14.74
CA ALA A 87 2.54 0.18 -14.86
C ALA A 87 3.66 -0.14 -13.85
N GLU A 88 4.60 0.78 -13.69
CA GLU A 88 5.66 0.61 -12.71
C GLU A 88 5.11 0.58 -11.28
N ALA A 89 4.16 1.44 -10.97
CA ALA A 89 3.52 1.45 -9.66
C ALA A 89 2.79 0.13 -9.39
N LYS A 90 2.07 -0.38 -10.39
CA LYS A 90 1.37 -1.65 -10.27
C LYS A 90 2.34 -2.80 -10.02
N GLU A 91 3.44 -2.82 -10.75
CA GLU A 91 4.46 -3.85 -10.59
C GLU A 91 5.08 -3.82 -9.20
N ASP A 92 5.38 -2.62 -8.71
CA ASP A 92 5.93 -2.42 -7.38
C ASP A 92 4.93 -2.91 -6.30
N LEU A 93 3.66 -2.52 -6.42
CA LEU A 93 2.62 -2.98 -5.49
C LEU A 93 2.44 -4.49 -5.53
N ASN A 94 2.43 -5.07 -6.72
CA ASN A 94 2.29 -6.53 -6.86
C ASN A 94 3.42 -7.28 -6.17
N ARG A 95 4.62 -6.75 -6.25
CA ARG A 95 5.77 -7.34 -5.59
C ARG A 95 5.60 -7.31 -4.06
N SER A 96 5.16 -6.18 -3.54
CA SER A 96 4.92 -6.04 -2.10
C SER A 96 3.76 -6.91 -1.62
N VAL A 97 2.68 -7.00 -2.40
CA VAL A 97 1.55 -7.88 -2.09
C VAL A 97 2.00 -9.34 -2.05
N ALA A 98 2.80 -9.75 -3.03
CA ALA A 98 3.30 -11.12 -3.07
C ALA A 98 4.14 -11.44 -1.82
N ALA A 99 4.98 -10.51 -1.41
CA ALA A 99 5.81 -10.68 -0.22
C ALA A 99 4.95 -10.81 1.04
N VAL A 100 3.92 -9.97 1.17
CA VAL A 100 3.01 -10.05 2.31
C VAL A 100 2.25 -11.38 2.30
N ARG A 101 1.79 -11.83 1.15
CA ARG A 101 1.05 -13.09 1.04
C ARG A 101 1.86 -14.31 1.40
N GLU A 102 3.15 -14.29 1.17
CA GLU A 102 4.01 -15.39 1.62
C GLU A 102 3.89 -15.61 3.13
N ILE A 103 3.62 -14.55 3.87
CA ILE A 103 3.49 -14.62 5.33
C ILE A 103 2.04 -14.87 5.73
N THR A 104 1.10 -14.18 5.09
CA THR A 104 -0.31 -14.24 5.50
C THR A 104 -0.99 -15.54 5.09
N ASP A 105 -0.65 -16.12 3.94
CA ASP A 105 -1.29 -17.34 3.47
C ASP A 105 -1.17 -18.49 4.47
N PRO A 106 0.02 -18.82 5.00
CA PRO A 106 0.12 -19.87 6.01
C PRO A 106 -0.63 -19.57 7.30
N MET A 107 -0.88 -18.31 7.60
CA MET A 107 -1.61 -17.90 8.80
C MET A 107 -3.13 -17.96 8.63
N GLY A 108 -3.61 -18.22 7.42
CA GLY A 108 -5.03 -18.16 7.13
C GLY A 108 -5.58 -16.73 7.12
N VAL A 109 -4.73 -15.76 6.87
CA VAL A 109 -5.08 -14.34 6.84
C VAL A 109 -5.20 -13.90 5.38
N GLU A 110 -6.27 -13.17 5.09
CA GLU A 110 -6.53 -12.61 3.77
C GLU A 110 -6.31 -11.11 3.80
N LEU A 111 -6.01 -10.55 2.64
CA LEU A 111 -5.85 -9.10 2.48
C LEU A 111 -7.13 -8.53 1.89
N PHE A 112 -7.60 -7.45 2.48
CA PHE A 112 -8.85 -6.82 2.07
C PHE A 112 -8.63 -5.32 1.89
N CYS A 113 -9.05 -4.78 0.76
CA CYS A 113 -8.73 -3.40 0.37
C CYS A 113 -9.91 -2.42 0.47
N ALA A 114 -11.01 -2.81 1.08
CA ALA A 114 -12.09 -1.86 1.36
C ALA A 114 -11.75 -1.08 2.63
N GLY A 115 -12.17 0.16 2.70
CA GLY A 115 -11.85 1.03 3.82
C GLY A 115 -12.09 0.43 5.20
N SER A 116 -13.23 -0.25 5.38
CA SER A 116 -13.48 -1.05 6.57
C SER A 116 -14.07 -2.38 6.14
N PRO A 117 -13.60 -3.51 6.70
CA PRO A 117 -14.19 -4.81 6.36
C PRO A 117 -15.68 -4.83 6.71
N PRO A 118 -16.52 -5.30 5.79
CA PRO A 118 -17.97 -5.26 6.01
C PRO A 118 -18.48 -6.14 7.14
N PHE A 119 -17.67 -7.08 7.59
CA PHE A 119 -18.06 -8.03 8.64
C PHE A 119 -17.55 -7.66 10.03
N SER A 120 -16.82 -6.55 10.13
CA SER A 120 -16.28 -6.14 11.42
C SER A 120 -17.21 -5.12 12.07
N PRO A 121 -17.40 -5.20 13.38
CA PRO A 121 -18.15 -4.14 14.06
C PRO A 121 -17.38 -2.82 14.00
N PRO A 122 -18.09 -1.70 14.08
CA PRO A 122 -17.45 -0.39 14.04
C PRO A 122 -16.54 -0.14 15.22
#